data_8595985af9e22d405c504ae40049dc22
#
_entry.id   8595985af9e22d405c504ae40049dc22
#
_cell.length_a   1.000
_cell.length_b   1.000
_cell.length_c   1.000
_cell.angle_alpha   90.00
_cell.angle_beta   90.00
_cell.angle_gamma   90.00
#
_symmetry.space_group_name_H-M   'P 1'
#
loop_
_entity.id
_entity.type
_entity.pdbx_description
1 polymer ?
#
loop_
_entity_poly.entity_id
_entity_poly.type
_entity_poly.pdbx_seq_one_letter_code
_entity_poly.pdbx_strand_id
1 'polypeptide(L)'
;MLGLGIVRRARALRDAIVPLPTIKQRPTSPIAWIAEANRQFASLSEASRERMTAYGLLAATSPRLRRYAGGIAKGAGEQLLELSRRPLSPHTIDLAIEEIIRWLSIVECATAFRNSGYFDAAEAAMQEQWDRIIWPIIANEDFTHSLDLACGHGRNTEMLRRFARTVDLVDVNKTGIEICRARFGDRKDDCGFRYHVTDGNGLAMIADASMTFVYSWDSMVHFEKAVVQSYVTDIVRVLKSGGSAFLHTSNYGALAPNSDWSTNHGGRSDMTAEMMRQFADHSGLSVKFQRLSGIGDGRSVEDLDCLTLLVKQ
;
A
#
# COMPACT_ATOMS: atom_id res chain seq x y z
N MET A 1 -17.11 -0.99 22.35
CA MET A 1 -16.08 -0.12 21.73
C MET A 1 -15.67 -0.57 20.30
N LEU A 2 -16.00 -1.76 19.86
CA LEU A 2 -15.71 -2.27 18.49
C LEU A 2 -16.50 -1.58 17.35
N GLY A 3 -17.69 -1.06 17.63
CA GLY A 3 -18.54 -0.45 16.61
C GLY A 3 -18.09 0.92 16.06
N LEU A 4 -17.39 1.72 16.86
CA LEU A 4 -16.90 3.05 16.43
C LEU A 4 -15.71 2.99 15.47
N GLY A 5 -14.88 1.95 15.57
CA GLY A 5 -13.76 1.71 14.66
C GLY A 5 -14.22 1.35 13.24
N ILE A 6 -15.25 0.52 13.14
CA ILE A 6 -15.81 0.07 11.85
C ILE A 6 -16.49 1.23 11.10
N VAL A 7 -17.24 2.08 11.81
CA VAL A 7 -17.88 3.26 11.21
C VAL A 7 -16.87 4.30 10.74
N ARG A 8 -15.77 4.50 11.48
CA ARG A 8 -14.66 5.38 11.05
C ARG A 8 -13.93 4.84 9.82
N ARG A 9 -13.67 3.53 9.75
CA ARG A 9 -13.02 2.88 8.61
C ARG A 9 -13.89 2.89 7.35
N ALA A 10 -15.19 2.61 7.48
CA ALA A 10 -16.15 2.75 6.38
C ALA A 10 -16.26 4.19 5.84
N ARG A 11 -16.13 5.20 6.71
CA ARG A 11 -16.07 6.60 6.32
C ARG A 11 -14.79 6.96 5.56
N ALA A 12 -13.63 6.48 6.03
CA ALA A 12 -12.34 6.68 5.39
C ALA A 12 -12.27 5.99 4.02
N LEU A 13 -12.83 4.77 3.89
CA LEU A 13 -12.99 4.09 2.60
C LEU A 13 -13.84 4.94 1.63
N ARG A 14 -14.99 5.43 2.09
CA ARG A 14 -15.86 6.27 1.29
C ARG A 14 -15.15 7.52 0.76
N ASP A 15 -14.36 8.17 1.60
CA ASP A 15 -13.69 9.43 1.30
C ASP A 15 -12.44 9.24 0.42
N ALA A 16 -11.88 8.01 0.36
CA ALA A 16 -10.74 7.65 -0.48
C ALA A 16 -11.13 7.08 -1.86
N ILE A 17 -12.30 6.43 -1.97
CA ILE A 17 -12.77 5.79 -3.21
C ILE A 17 -13.26 6.80 -4.24
N VAL A 18 -13.92 7.84 -3.77
CA VAL A 18 -14.47 8.90 -4.61
C VAL A 18 -14.23 10.19 -3.84
N PRO A 19 -13.64 11.24 -4.44
CA PRO A 19 -13.84 12.57 -3.95
C PRO A 19 -15.32 12.89 -4.15
N LEU A 20 -16.15 12.40 -3.22
CA LEU A 20 -17.57 12.71 -3.24
C LEU A 20 -17.69 14.21 -3.11
N PRO A 21 -18.35 14.87 -4.04
CA PRO A 21 -18.77 16.25 -3.82
C PRO A 21 -19.45 16.27 -2.46
N THR A 22 -19.08 17.22 -1.63
CA THR A 22 -19.65 17.42 -0.31
C THR A 22 -21.16 17.40 -0.45
N ILE A 23 -21.81 16.30 -0.08
CA ILE A 23 -23.28 16.22 -0.11
C ILE A 23 -23.76 17.20 0.96
N LYS A 24 -24.06 18.41 0.54
CA LYS A 24 -24.56 19.47 1.42
C LYS A 24 -25.93 19.14 2.05
N GLN A 25 -26.62 18.13 1.52
CA GLN A 25 -27.88 17.61 2.06
C GLN A 25 -27.95 16.10 1.86
N ARG A 26 -28.21 15.35 2.94
CA ARG A 26 -28.50 13.91 2.84
C ARG A 26 -29.81 13.73 2.08
N PRO A 27 -29.85 12.87 1.03
CA PRO A 27 -31.10 12.52 0.39
C PRO A 27 -32.12 11.97 1.41
N THR A 28 -33.34 12.44 1.37
CA THR A 28 -34.36 12.11 2.36
C THR A 28 -35.06 10.76 2.11
N SER A 29 -34.75 10.11 0.99
CA SER A 29 -35.36 8.81 0.65
C SER A 29 -34.31 7.82 0.09
N PRO A 30 -34.53 6.49 0.25
CA PRO A 30 -33.71 5.47 -0.36
C PRO A 30 -33.56 5.61 -1.89
N ILE A 31 -34.65 6.00 -2.58
CA ILE A 31 -34.67 6.18 -4.04
C ILE A 31 -33.77 7.35 -4.47
N ALA A 32 -33.77 8.45 -3.73
CA ALA A 32 -32.86 9.58 -4.02
C ALA A 32 -31.39 9.23 -3.79
N TRP A 33 -31.10 8.40 -2.80
CA TRP A 33 -29.77 7.84 -2.57
C TRP A 33 -29.29 6.98 -3.75
N ILE A 34 -30.17 6.15 -4.26
CA ILE A 34 -29.93 5.25 -5.39
C ILE A 34 -29.66 6.08 -6.67
N ALA A 35 -30.47 7.09 -6.95
CA ALA A 35 -30.30 7.95 -8.11
C ALA A 35 -28.97 8.73 -8.06
N GLU A 36 -28.54 9.18 -6.88
CA GLU A 36 -27.25 9.86 -6.68
C GLU A 36 -26.06 8.89 -6.84
N ALA A 37 -26.15 7.70 -6.26
CA ALA A 37 -25.14 6.65 -6.42
C ALA A 37 -24.95 6.27 -7.91
N ASN A 38 -26.06 6.17 -8.67
CA ASN A 38 -26.00 5.87 -10.10
C ASN A 38 -25.36 7.00 -10.92
N ARG A 39 -25.66 8.26 -10.60
CA ARG A 39 -25.00 9.41 -11.26
C ARG A 39 -23.50 9.41 -10.98
N GLN A 40 -23.09 9.17 -9.75
CA GLN A 40 -21.68 9.11 -9.36
C GLN A 40 -20.98 7.92 -10.01
N PHE A 41 -21.60 6.75 -10.04
CA PHE A 41 -21.09 5.57 -10.72
C PHE A 41 -20.91 5.81 -12.22
N ALA A 42 -21.86 6.47 -12.88
CA ALA A 42 -21.77 6.82 -14.30
C ALA A 42 -20.62 7.79 -14.63
N SER A 43 -20.22 8.61 -13.65
CA SER A 43 -19.11 9.57 -13.80
C SER A 43 -17.70 8.94 -13.60
N LEU A 44 -17.63 7.69 -13.12
CA LEU A 44 -16.37 6.99 -12.89
C LEU A 44 -15.76 6.52 -14.20
N SER A 45 -14.43 6.35 -14.21
CA SER A 45 -13.73 5.65 -15.29
C SER A 45 -14.22 4.20 -15.41
N GLU A 46 -14.07 3.60 -16.59
CA GLU A 46 -14.49 2.23 -16.85
C GLU A 46 -13.86 1.25 -15.85
N ALA A 47 -12.55 1.35 -15.61
CA ALA A 47 -11.85 0.53 -14.64
C ALA A 47 -12.39 0.70 -13.20
N SER A 48 -12.79 1.91 -12.82
CA SER A 48 -13.40 2.16 -11.51
C SER A 48 -14.81 1.58 -11.40
N ARG A 49 -15.59 1.61 -12.49
CA ARG A 49 -16.91 0.97 -12.55
C ARG A 49 -16.83 -0.53 -12.43
N GLU A 50 -15.88 -1.17 -13.13
CA GLU A 50 -15.64 -2.61 -13.05
C GLU A 50 -15.25 -3.03 -11.62
N ARG A 51 -14.34 -2.30 -10.98
CA ARG A 51 -13.94 -2.56 -9.58
C ARG A 51 -15.12 -2.43 -8.62
N MET A 52 -15.94 -1.39 -8.75
CA MET A 52 -17.10 -1.21 -7.89
C MET A 52 -18.18 -2.27 -8.15
N THR A 53 -18.35 -2.71 -9.38
CA THR A 53 -19.26 -3.81 -9.74
C THR A 53 -18.80 -5.13 -9.10
N ALA A 54 -17.51 -5.44 -9.22
CA ALA A 54 -16.92 -6.61 -8.58
C ALA A 54 -17.08 -6.54 -7.04
N TYR A 55 -16.83 -5.39 -6.44
CA TYR A 55 -17.01 -5.16 -5.00
C TYR A 55 -18.47 -5.38 -4.55
N GLY A 56 -19.44 -4.84 -5.28
CA GLY A 56 -20.85 -5.02 -4.97
C GLY A 56 -21.30 -6.49 -5.03
N LEU A 57 -20.83 -7.23 -6.04
CA LEU A 57 -21.06 -8.67 -6.18
C LEU A 57 -20.52 -9.46 -4.99
N LEU A 58 -19.31 -9.15 -4.57
CA LEU A 58 -18.65 -9.83 -3.46
C LEU A 58 -19.24 -9.51 -2.10
N ALA A 59 -19.59 -8.25 -1.88
CA ALA A 59 -20.29 -7.84 -0.67
C ALA A 59 -21.62 -8.58 -0.49
N ALA A 60 -22.28 -8.95 -1.60
CA ALA A 60 -23.51 -9.71 -1.56
C ALA A 60 -23.30 -11.22 -1.37
N THR A 61 -22.22 -11.78 -1.89
CA THR A 61 -21.98 -13.24 -1.91
C THR A 61 -21.03 -13.72 -0.82
N SER A 62 -20.11 -12.89 -0.33
CA SER A 62 -19.13 -13.27 0.69
C SER A 62 -19.50 -12.79 2.09
N PRO A 63 -19.74 -13.67 3.08
CA PRO A 63 -19.93 -13.28 4.48
C PRO A 63 -18.75 -12.50 5.07
N ARG A 64 -17.53 -12.72 4.56
CA ARG A 64 -16.32 -12.02 4.98
C ARG A 64 -16.36 -10.56 4.55
N LEU A 65 -16.71 -10.30 3.30
CA LEU A 65 -16.80 -8.93 2.77
C LEU A 65 -18.02 -8.17 3.27
N ARG A 66 -19.12 -8.84 3.63
CA ARG A 66 -20.27 -8.19 4.27
C ARG A 66 -19.91 -7.40 5.53
N ARG A 67 -18.90 -7.82 6.27
CA ARG A 67 -18.44 -7.08 7.45
C ARG A 67 -17.83 -5.72 7.09
N TYR A 68 -17.24 -5.60 5.90
CA TYR A 68 -16.63 -4.37 5.39
C TYR A 68 -17.62 -3.52 4.61
N ALA A 69 -18.45 -4.17 3.87
CA ALA A 69 -19.48 -3.57 3.03
C ALA A 69 -20.63 -2.94 3.81
N GLY A 70 -20.74 -3.20 5.09
CA GLY A 70 -21.93 -2.93 5.92
C GLY A 70 -22.49 -1.52 5.91
N GLY A 71 -21.76 -0.52 5.43
CA GLY A 71 -22.26 0.86 5.33
C GLY A 71 -22.38 1.37 3.89
N ILE A 72 -21.53 0.92 2.97
CA ILE A 72 -21.44 1.45 1.59
C ILE A 72 -22.14 0.51 0.61
N ALA A 73 -22.06 -0.79 0.84
CA ALA A 73 -22.52 -1.79 -0.11
C ALA A 73 -24.00 -2.12 -0.02
N LYS A 74 -24.69 -1.78 1.07
CA LYS A 74 -26.10 -2.14 1.20
C LYS A 74 -27.00 -1.43 0.17
N GLY A 75 -26.63 -0.22 -0.23
CA GLY A 75 -27.36 0.49 -1.29
C GLY A 75 -26.79 0.28 -2.69
N ALA A 76 -25.48 0.24 -2.83
CA ALA A 76 -24.82 0.06 -4.14
C ALA A 76 -24.70 -1.42 -4.53
N GLY A 77 -24.48 -2.33 -3.56
CA GLY A 77 -24.29 -3.74 -3.81
C GLY A 77 -25.52 -4.45 -4.36
N GLU A 78 -26.70 -4.12 -3.84
CA GLU A 78 -27.98 -4.70 -4.33
C GLU A 78 -28.28 -4.29 -5.77
N GLN A 79 -27.90 -3.09 -6.17
CA GLN A 79 -28.10 -2.61 -7.54
C GLN A 79 -27.04 -3.07 -8.52
N LEU A 80 -25.79 -3.18 -8.07
CA LEU A 80 -24.70 -3.74 -8.86
C LEU A 80 -24.93 -5.23 -9.15
N LEU A 81 -25.59 -5.95 -8.23
CA LEU A 81 -26.08 -7.32 -8.45
C LEU A 81 -27.16 -7.38 -9.55
N GLU A 82 -28.04 -6.41 -9.60
CA GLU A 82 -29.09 -6.34 -10.61
C GLU A 82 -28.54 -6.06 -12.01
N LEU A 83 -27.46 -5.28 -12.10
CA LEU A 83 -26.73 -5.01 -13.34
C LEU A 83 -25.85 -6.19 -13.82
N SER A 84 -25.44 -7.08 -12.90
CA SER A 84 -24.55 -8.20 -13.20
C SER A 84 -25.27 -9.55 -13.33
N ARG A 85 -26.49 -9.60 -13.85
CA ARG A 85 -27.28 -10.82 -14.08
C ARG A 85 -26.62 -11.91 -14.94
N ARG A 86 -25.34 -11.79 -15.23
CA ARG A 86 -24.56 -12.85 -15.89
C ARG A 86 -23.99 -13.78 -14.84
N PRO A 87 -24.18 -15.11 -14.94
CA PRO A 87 -23.53 -16.05 -14.05
C PRO A 87 -22.01 -15.92 -14.20
N LEU A 88 -21.34 -15.50 -13.13
CA LEU A 88 -19.88 -15.47 -13.08
C LEU A 88 -19.35 -16.88 -12.77
N SER A 89 -18.27 -17.28 -13.43
CA SER A 89 -17.59 -18.51 -13.06
C SER A 89 -16.94 -18.39 -11.67
N PRO A 90 -16.77 -19.50 -10.92
CA PRO A 90 -16.03 -19.49 -9.65
C PRO A 90 -14.66 -18.81 -9.77
N HIS A 91 -13.92 -19.07 -10.82
CA HIS A 91 -12.62 -18.45 -11.10
C HIS A 91 -12.71 -16.92 -11.27
N THR A 92 -13.73 -16.43 -11.95
CA THR A 92 -13.96 -14.96 -12.09
C THR A 92 -14.27 -14.33 -10.74
N ILE A 93 -15.00 -15.04 -9.88
CA ILE A 93 -15.29 -14.58 -8.51
C ILE A 93 -14.02 -14.53 -7.68
N ASP A 94 -13.15 -15.52 -7.75
CA ASP A 94 -11.89 -15.56 -7.02
C ASP A 94 -10.96 -14.43 -7.44
N LEU A 95 -10.77 -14.19 -8.73
CA LEU A 95 -9.99 -13.07 -9.26
C LEU A 95 -10.56 -11.70 -8.80
N ALA A 96 -11.87 -11.57 -8.76
CA ALA A 96 -12.51 -10.36 -8.28
C ALA A 96 -12.31 -10.17 -6.78
N ILE A 97 -12.28 -11.24 -5.98
CA ILE A 97 -11.97 -11.21 -4.54
C ILE A 97 -10.55 -10.71 -4.32
N GLU A 98 -9.59 -11.27 -5.02
CA GLU A 98 -8.17 -10.87 -4.92
C GLU A 98 -7.99 -9.38 -5.27
N GLU A 99 -8.61 -8.92 -6.35
CA GLU A 99 -8.53 -7.52 -6.77
C GLU A 99 -9.12 -6.56 -5.73
N ILE A 100 -10.20 -6.95 -5.07
CA ILE A 100 -10.82 -6.13 -4.02
C ILE A 100 -9.96 -6.11 -2.76
N ILE A 101 -9.42 -7.25 -2.35
CA ILE A 101 -8.52 -7.32 -1.19
C ILE A 101 -7.32 -6.42 -1.44
N ARG A 102 -6.72 -6.50 -2.63
CA ARG A 102 -5.62 -5.64 -3.04
C ARG A 102 -5.99 -4.17 -2.95
N TRP A 103 -7.14 -3.79 -3.51
CA TRP A 103 -7.60 -2.40 -3.48
C TRP A 103 -7.89 -1.91 -2.06
N LEU A 104 -8.55 -2.71 -1.21
CA LEU A 104 -8.80 -2.38 0.19
C LEU A 104 -7.49 -2.18 0.97
N SER A 105 -6.46 -2.97 0.70
CA SER A 105 -5.15 -2.82 1.34
C SER A 105 -4.49 -1.48 0.99
N ILE A 106 -4.58 -1.06 -0.27
CA ILE A 106 -4.07 0.24 -0.73
C ILE A 106 -4.78 1.39 -0.01
N VAL A 107 -6.11 1.32 0.08
CA VAL A 107 -6.92 2.35 0.76
C VAL A 107 -6.62 2.39 2.26
N GLU A 108 -6.47 1.25 2.90
CA GLU A 108 -6.11 1.18 4.32
C GLU A 108 -4.74 1.84 4.55
N CYS A 109 -3.72 1.51 3.75
CA CYS A 109 -2.41 2.15 3.83
C CYS A 109 -2.46 3.66 3.60
N ALA A 110 -3.28 4.13 2.66
CA ALA A 110 -3.45 5.55 2.38
C ALA A 110 -4.13 6.33 3.53
N THR A 111 -4.86 5.66 4.42
CA THR A 111 -5.71 6.30 5.43
C THR A 111 -5.37 5.97 6.87
N ALA A 112 -4.58 4.91 7.11
CA ALA A 112 -4.43 4.26 8.41
C ALA A 112 -3.92 5.19 9.52
N PHE A 113 -2.99 6.09 9.25
CA PHE A 113 -2.29 6.85 10.28
C PHE A 113 -2.57 8.35 10.27
N ARG A 114 -3.57 8.81 9.50
CA ARG A 114 -3.83 10.26 9.28
C ARG A 114 -4.01 11.11 10.54
N ASN A 115 -4.49 10.51 11.64
CA ASN A 115 -4.80 11.22 12.87
C ASN A 115 -4.18 10.53 14.11
N SER A 116 -3.10 9.78 13.91
CA SER A 116 -2.37 9.13 15.01
C SER A 116 -1.04 9.86 15.25
N GLY A 117 -0.51 9.78 16.46
CA GLY A 117 0.85 10.23 16.76
C GLY A 117 1.95 9.31 16.19
N TYR A 118 1.60 8.43 15.25
CA TYR A 118 2.52 7.45 14.67
C TYR A 118 3.70 8.12 13.97
N PHE A 119 3.46 9.12 13.13
CA PHE A 119 4.54 9.76 12.38
C PHE A 119 5.57 10.43 13.27
N ASP A 120 5.14 11.09 14.36
CA ASP A 120 6.05 11.72 15.33
C ASP A 120 6.88 10.69 16.10
N ALA A 121 6.24 9.62 16.57
CA ALA A 121 6.92 8.54 17.27
C ALA A 121 7.91 7.79 16.35
N ALA A 122 7.53 7.55 15.10
CA ALA A 122 8.35 6.89 14.12
C ALA A 122 9.55 7.76 13.68
N GLU A 123 9.36 9.08 13.58
CA GLU A 123 10.46 10.04 13.32
C GLU A 123 11.49 10.00 14.45
N ALA A 124 11.05 10.01 15.71
CA ALA A 124 11.94 9.97 16.87
C ALA A 124 12.79 8.70 16.94
N ALA A 125 12.26 7.57 16.49
CA ALA A 125 12.96 6.28 16.47
C ALA A 125 13.89 6.08 15.27
N MET A 126 13.78 6.92 14.23
CA MET A 126 14.38 6.66 12.92
C MET A 126 15.91 6.57 12.95
N GLN A 127 16.60 7.47 13.69
CA GLN A 127 18.06 7.47 13.74
C GLN A 127 18.60 6.18 14.36
N GLU A 128 17.97 5.69 15.47
CA GLU A 128 18.36 4.45 16.11
C GLU A 128 18.12 3.24 15.19
N GLN A 129 16.97 3.19 14.54
CA GLN A 129 16.63 2.12 13.58
C GLN A 129 17.63 2.12 12.40
N TRP A 130 17.96 3.30 11.89
CA TRP A 130 18.94 3.45 10.81
C TRP A 130 20.29 2.88 11.21
N ASP A 131 20.86 3.34 12.32
CA ASP A 131 22.21 2.99 12.73
C ASP A 131 22.35 1.51 13.12
N ARG A 132 21.34 0.95 13.79
CA ARG A 132 21.42 -0.40 14.36
C ARG A 132 20.91 -1.51 13.44
N ILE A 133 19.99 -1.19 12.55
CA ILE A 133 19.24 -2.22 11.82
C ILE A 133 19.47 -2.07 10.32
N ILE A 134 19.29 -0.86 9.79
CA ILE A 134 19.22 -0.62 8.34
C ILE A 134 20.62 -0.46 7.76
N TRP A 135 21.38 0.51 8.28
CA TRP A 135 22.69 0.85 7.75
C TRP A 135 23.68 -0.34 7.65
N PRO A 136 23.77 -1.25 8.65
CA PRO A 136 24.64 -2.44 8.54
C PRO A 136 24.32 -3.34 7.34
N ILE A 137 23.09 -3.28 6.80
CA ILE A 137 22.66 -4.08 5.66
C ILE A 137 22.95 -3.38 4.33
N ILE A 138 22.76 -2.05 4.28
CA ILE A 138 22.72 -1.31 3.02
C ILE A 138 23.96 -0.41 2.78
N ALA A 139 24.88 -0.30 3.74
CA ALA A 139 25.99 0.68 3.70
C ALA A 139 26.89 0.60 2.45
N ASN A 140 26.90 -0.53 1.75
CA ASN A 140 27.71 -0.74 0.55
C ASN A 140 26.93 -0.59 -0.77
N GLU A 141 25.68 -0.10 -0.71
CA GLU A 141 24.85 0.08 -1.90
C GLU A 141 25.09 1.46 -2.56
N ASP A 142 24.72 1.59 -3.83
CA ASP A 142 24.80 2.86 -4.56
C ASP A 142 23.53 3.68 -4.37
N PHE A 143 23.59 4.71 -3.55
CA PHE A 143 22.45 5.62 -3.26
C PHE A 143 22.31 6.76 -4.26
N THR A 144 23.13 6.85 -5.30
CA THR A 144 23.19 8.04 -6.19
C THR A 144 21.82 8.49 -6.68
N HIS A 145 20.98 7.56 -7.12
CA HIS A 145 19.59 7.79 -7.53
C HIS A 145 18.67 6.88 -6.73
N SER A 146 18.21 7.36 -5.60
CA SER A 146 17.39 6.60 -4.66
C SER A 146 15.89 6.82 -4.89
N LEU A 147 15.09 5.82 -4.55
CA LEU A 147 13.63 5.91 -4.49
C LEU A 147 13.18 5.49 -3.09
N ASP A 148 12.43 6.36 -2.41
CA ASP A 148 11.77 6.10 -1.11
C ASP A 148 10.31 5.70 -1.38
N LEU A 149 10.05 4.40 -1.35
CA LEU A 149 8.74 3.81 -1.62
C LEU A 149 7.89 3.78 -0.33
N ALA A 150 6.70 4.38 -0.41
CA ALA A 150 5.82 4.64 0.71
C ALA A 150 6.49 5.56 1.75
N CYS A 151 6.95 6.70 1.26
CA CYS A 151 7.80 7.65 2.00
C CYS A 151 7.10 8.30 3.21
N GLY A 152 5.77 8.25 3.29
CA GLY A 152 4.98 8.87 4.36
C GLY A 152 5.26 10.36 4.49
N HIS A 153 5.77 10.80 5.64
CA HIS A 153 6.19 12.18 5.91
C HIS A 153 7.69 12.43 5.69
N GLY A 154 8.40 11.49 5.06
CA GLY A 154 9.79 11.67 4.63
C GLY A 154 10.86 11.38 5.69
N ARG A 155 10.55 10.63 6.78
CA ARG A 155 11.56 10.26 7.79
C ARG A 155 12.71 9.45 7.19
N ASN A 156 12.39 8.54 6.29
CA ASN A 156 13.37 7.71 5.58
C ASN A 156 14.15 8.53 4.55
N THR A 157 13.46 9.41 3.84
CA THR A 157 14.08 10.36 2.90
C THR A 157 15.14 11.23 3.58
N GLU A 158 14.91 11.66 4.83
CA GLU A 158 15.89 12.44 5.61
C GLU A 158 17.20 11.67 5.84
N MET A 159 17.13 10.34 5.92
CA MET A 159 18.32 9.49 6.03
C MET A 159 18.99 9.28 4.67
N LEU A 160 18.21 8.92 3.64
CA LEU A 160 18.71 8.65 2.29
C LEU A 160 19.40 9.85 1.65
N ARG A 161 18.85 11.06 1.82
CA ARG A 161 19.41 12.29 1.22
C ARG A 161 20.85 12.60 1.61
N ARG A 162 21.35 12.02 2.70
CA ARG A 162 22.73 12.19 3.17
C ARG A 162 23.73 11.53 2.22
N PHE A 163 23.27 10.61 1.39
CA PHE A 163 24.08 9.78 0.50
C PHE A 163 23.67 9.92 -0.96
N ALA A 164 22.45 10.38 -1.23
CA ALA A 164 21.85 10.43 -2.56
C ALA A 164 22.10 11.78 -3.25
N ARG A 165 22.28 11.77 -4.58
CA ARG A 165 22.17 12.97 -5.43
C ARG A 165 20.74 13.35 -5.72
N THR A 166 19.88 12.33 -5.86
CA THR A 166 18.44 12.53 -6.05
C THR A 166 17.66 11.46 -5.29
N VAL A 167 16.51 11.88 -4.73
CA VAL A 167 15.53 10.95 -4.15
C VAL A 167 14.19 11.17 -4.83
N ASP A 168 13.62 10.11 -5.37
CA ASP A 168 12.23 10.04 -5.79
C ASP A 168 11.38 9.57 -4.62
N LEU A 169 10.44 10.40 -4.18
CA LEU A 169 9.52 10.09 -3.09
C LEU A 169 8.20 9.60 -3.68
N VAL A 170 7.80 8.39 -3.34
CA VAL A 170 6.57 7.77 -3.86
C VAL A 170 5.66 7.38 -2.71
N ASP A 171 4.41 7.80 -2.75
CA ASP A 171 3.39 7.42 -1.78
C ASP A 171 1.99 7.44 -2.41
N VAL A 172 1.06 6.64 -1.87
CA VAL A 172 -0.37 6.68 -2.23
C VAL A 172 -1.07 7.86 -1.57
N ASN A 173 -0.50 8.39 -0.48
CA ASN A 173 -1.07 9.48 0.30
C ASN A 173 -0.57 10.84 -0.23
N LYS A 174 -1.44 11.52 -0.99
CA LYS A 174 -1.14 12.85 -1.52
C LYS A 174 -0.75 13.86 -0.42
N THR A 175 -1.38 13.80 0.76
CA THR A 175 -1.04 14.67 1.88
C THR A 175 0.39 14.42 2.40
N GLY A 176 0.82 13.14 2.46
CA GLY A 176 2.20 12.79 2.80
C GLY A 176 3.19 13.40 1.81
N ILE A 177 2.91 13.30 0.51
CA ILE A 177 3.72 13.91 -0.55
C ILE A 177 3.77 15.45 -0.42
N GLU A 178 2.66 16.11 -0.09
CA GLU A 178 2.64 17.57 0.14
C GLU A 178 3.47 17.96 1.36
N ILE A 179 3.44 17.17 2.44
CA ILE A 179 4.29 17.37 3.62
C ILE A 179 5.77 17.21 3.26
N CYS A 180 6.11 16.16 2.50
CA CYS A 180 7.49 15.95 2.03
C CYS A 180 7.98 17.12 1.16
N ARG A 181 7.14 17.62 0.26
CA ARG A 181 7.47 18.79 -0.57
C ARG A 181 7.71 20.04 0.28
N ALA A 182 6.91 20.26 1.31
CA ALA A 182 7.12 21.38 2.24
C ALA A 182 8.41 21.20 3.07
N ARG A 183 8.77 19.94 3.42
CA ARG A 183 9.96 19.62 4.22
C ARG A 183 11.28 19.76 3.45
N PHE A 184 11.30 19.37 2.17
CA PHE A 184 12.55 19.24 1.41
C PHE A 184 12.66 20.23 0.25
N GLY A 185 11.55 20.79 -0.25
CA GLY A 185 11.56 21.61 -1.48
C GLY A 185 11.98 20.79 -2.70
N ASP A 186 12.46 21.47 -3.74
CA ASP A 186 12.99 20.76 -4.93
C ASP A 186 14.44 20.30 -4.72
N ARG A 187 15.15 20.94 -3.78
CA ARG A 187 16.53 20.62 -3.42
C ARG A 187 16.81 21.00 -1.97
N LYS A 188 17.57 20.17 -1.28
CA LYS A 188 18.08 20.42 0.07
C LYS A 188 19.52 19.92 0.13
N ASP A 189 20.46 20.83 0.46
CA ASP A 189 21.89 20.58 0.35
C ASP A 189 22.25 20.16 -1.09
N ASP A 190 22.98 19.07 -1.27
CA ASP A 190 23.37 18.55 -2.58
C ASP A 190 22.36 17.55 -3.18
N CYS A 191 21.24 17.26 -2.50
CA CYS A 191 20.23 16.31 -2.93
C CYS A 191 19.02 16.99 -3.59
N GLY A 192 18.64 16.55 -4.79
CA GLY A 192 17.40 16.94 -5.46
C GLY A 192 16.26 15.99 -5.14
N PHE A 193 15.02 16.48 -5.20
CA PHE A 193 13.83 15.65 -4.87
C PHE A 193 12.79 15.69 -5.99
N ARG A 194 12.16 14.55 -6.22
CA ARG A 194 11.01 14.39 -7.11
C ARG A 194 9.88 13.71 -6.33
N TYR A 195 8.64 14.13 -6.57
CA TYR A 195 7.49 13.77 -5.75
C TYR A 195 6.39 13.14 -6.59
N HIS A 196 5.99 11.93 -6.24
CA HIS A 196 5.05 11.15 -7.00
C HIS A 196 3.93 10.60 -6.12
N VAL A 197 2.70 10.78 -6.56
CA VAL A 197 1.54 10.09 -5.99
C VAL A 197 1.26 8.87 -6.86
N THR A 198 1.26 7.68 -6.25
CA THR A 198 0.95 6.41 -6.94
C THR A 198 -0.50 5.99 -6.66
N ASP A 199 -1.03 5.14 -7.52
CA ASP A 199 -2.31 4.45 -7.29
C ASP A 199 -2.17 3.22 -6.35
N GLY A 200 -0.94 2.94 -5.90
CA GLY A 200 -0.63 1.82 -5.00
C GLY A 200 -0.35 0.49 -5.71
N ASN A 201 -0.33 0.47 -7.04
CA ASN A 201 -0.13 -0.78 -7.80
C ASN A 201 1.24 -0.88 -8.49
N GLY A 202 2.08 0.15 -8.43
CA GLY A 202 3.37 0.10 -9.09
C GLY A 202 4.07 1.45 -9.19
N LEU A 203 5.10 1.49 -10.04
CA LEU A 203 6.02 2.60 -10.23
C LEU A 203 6.00 3.13 -11.68
N ALA A 204 4.84 3.10 -12.35
CA ALA A 204 4.72 3.50 -13.75
C ALA A 204 5.21 4.94 -14.04
N MET A 205 5.22 5.82 -13.01
CA MET A 205 5.72 7.19 -13.10
C MET A 205 7.26 7.30 -13.07
N ILE A 206 7.95 6.22 -12.72
CA ILE A 206 9.41 6.16 -12.66
C ILE A 206 9.93 5.53 -13.96
N ALA A 207 10.92 6.19 -14.57
CA ALA A 207 11.51 5.71 -15.82
C ALA A 207 12.30 4.41 -15.62
N ASP A 208 12.34 3.59 -16.68
CA ASP A 208 13.11 2.35 -16.71
C ASP A 208 14.59 2.62 -16.47
N ALA A 209 15.26 1.71 -15.77
CA ALA A 209 16.69 1.75 -15.50
C ALA A 209 17.20 3.13 -15.04
N SER A 210 16.44 3.81 -14.20
CA SER A 210 16.75 5.17 -13.71
C SER A 210 17.23 5.19 -12.25
N MET A 211 16.90 4.17 -11.45
CA MET A 211 17.25 4.09 -10.04
C MET A 211 18.50 3.22 -9.80
N THR A 212 19.35 3.63 -8.88
CA THR A 212 20.44 2.82 -8.35
C THR A 212 20.04 2.10 -7.07
N PHE A 213 19.09 2.68 -6.31
CA PHE A 213 18.61 2.13 -5.06
C PHE A 213 17.10 2.37 -4.86
N VAL A 214 16.37 1.32 -4.48
CA VAL A 214 14.99 1.39 -4.04
C VAL A 214 14.91 1.02 -2.57
N TYR A 215 14.18 1.80 -1.80
CA TYR A 215 14.09 1.64 -0.37
C TYR A 215 12.64 1.68 0.10
N SER A 216 12.26 0.76 0.98
CA SER A 216 10.99 0.80 1.71
C SER A 216 11.16 0.26 3.12
N TRP A 217 10.81 1.07 4.12
CA TRP A 217 10.92 0.74 5.54
C TRP A 217 9.63 1.01 6.28
N ASP A 218 9.17 0.00 7.05
CA ASP A 218 8.02 0.08 7.95
C ASP A 218 6.69 0.49 7.25
N SER A 219 6.56 0.06 5.98
CA SER A 219 5.39 0.33 5.15
C SER A 219 4.89 -0.94 4.46
N MET A 220 5.77 -1.66 3.71
CA MET A 220 5.37 -2.86 2.98
C MET A 220 4.98 -4.04 3.90
N VAL A 221 5.23 -3.94 5.19
CA VAL A 221 4.74 -4.88 6.22
C VAL A 221 3.20 -4.95 6.28
N HIS A 222 2.53 -3.90 5.78
CA HIS A 222 1.07 -3.79 5.73
C HIS A 222 0.49 -4.09 4.35
N PHE A 223 1.33 -4.24 3.32
CA PHE A 223 0.86 -4.42 1.95
C PHE A 223 0.37 -5.84 1.72
N GLU A 224 -0.78 -5.97 1.10
CA GLU A 224 -1.29 -7.25 0.64
C GLU A 224 -0.28 -7.88 -0.35
N LYS A 225 -0.15 -9.21 -0.35
CA LYS A 225 0.89 -9.95 -1.12
C LYS A 225 0.90 -9.65 -2.61
N ALA A 226 -0.26 -9.47 -3.26
CA ALA A 226 -0.30 -9.13 -4.68
C ALA A 226 0.18 -7.70 -4.94
N VAL A 227 -0.01 -6.78 -4.00
CA VAL A 227 0.57 -5.42 -4.04
C VAL A 227 2.08 -5.49 -3.92
N VAL A 228 2.62 -6.30 -2.99
CA VAL A 228 4.07 -6.52 -2.86
C VAL A 228 4.64 -7.09 -4.16
N GLN A 229 4.00 -8.10 -4.73
CA GLN A 229 4.44 -8.73 -5.98
C GLN A 229 4.46 -7.71 -7.14
N SER A 230 3.44 -6.86 -7.26
CA SER A 230 3.37 -5.82 -8.27
C SER A 230 4.53 -4.84 -8.16
N TYR A 231 4.84 -4.37 -6.93
CA TYR A 231 5.99 -3.50 -6.71
C TYR A 231 7.32 -4.19 -6.99
N VAL A 232 7.51 -5.46 -6.61
CA VAL A 232 8.75 -6.20 -6.92
C VAL A 232 8.98 -6.30 -8.42
N THR A 233 7.92 -6.54 -9.20
CA THR A 233 7.97 -6.56 -10.67
C THR A 233 8.39 -5.20 -11.23
N ASP A 234 7.85 -4.11 -10.72
CA ASP A 234 8.22 -2.76 -11.18
C ASP A 234 9.59 -2.32 -10.69
N ILE A 235 10.03 -2.77 -9.52
CA ILE A 235 11.37 -2.50 -8.98
C ILE A 235 12.45 -3.01 -9.94
N VAL A 236 12.28 -4.19 -10.52
CA VAL A 236 13.21 -4.72 -11.53
C VAL A 236 13.30 -3.80 -12.75
N ARG A 237 12.18 -3.25 -13.19
CA ARG A 237 12.12 -2.35 -14.34
C ARG A 237 12.86 -1.04 -14.08
N VAL A 238 12.60 -0.42 -12.93
CA VAL A 238 13.16 0.90 -12.60
C VAL A 238 14.64 0.86 -12.19
N LEU A 239 15.11 -0.27 -11.65
CA LEU A 239 16.53 -0.43 -11.28
C LEU A 239 17.43 -0.51 -12.52
N LYS A 240 18.57 0.15 -12.43
CA LYS A 240 19.72 -0.09 -13.32
C LYS A 240 20.28 -1.48 -13.09
N SER A 241 21.03 -2.04 -14.06
CA SER A 241 21.85 -3.23 -13.82
C SER A 241 22.84 -2.95 -12.69
N GLY A 242 23.00 -3.88 -11.75
CA GLY A 242 23.76 -3.70 -10.51
C GLY A 242 23.05 -2.89 -9.43
N GLY A 243 21.92 -2.27 -9.72
CA GLY A 243 21.13 -1.55 -8.72
C GLY A 243 20.45 -2.49 -7.73
N SER A 244 20.12 -1.99 -6.56
CA SER A 244 19.60 -2.79 -5.44
C SER A 244 18.31 -2.24 -4.83
N ALA A 245 17.59 -3.10 -4.10
CA ALA A 245 16.39 -2.72 -3.37
C ALA A 245 16.38 -3.29 -1.97
N PHE A 246 16.19 -2.43 -0.96
CA PHE A 246 16.00 -2.84 0.43
C PHE A 246 14.53 -2.72 0.82
N LEU A 247 13.91 -3.85 1.15
CA LEU A 247 12.49 -3.95 1.41
C LEU A 247 12.24 -4.56 2.80
N HIS A 248 11.43 -3.87 3.61
CA HIS A 248 10.93 -4.36 4.88
C HIS A 248 9.49 -4.84 4.70
N THR A 249 9.30 -6.15 4.69
CA THR A 249 8.00 -6.81 4.48
C THR A 249 7.57 -7.60 5.71
N SER A 250 6.29 -7.99 5.77
CA SER A 250 5.79 -8.90 6.80
C SER A 250 6.33 -10.32 6.62
N ASN A 251 6.43 -11.06 7.72
CA ASN A 251 6.56 -12.52 7.74
C ASN A 251 5.42 -13.18 8.56
N TYR A 252 4.36 -12.42 8.83
CA TYR A 252 3.23 -12.87 9.64
C TYR A 252 2.52 -14.10 9.05
N GLY A 253 2.50 -14.26 7.72
CA GLY A 253 1.94 -15.44 7.07
C GLY A 253 2.62 -16.75 7.48
N ALA A 254 3.91 -16.73 7.84
CA ALA A 254 4.61 -17.91 8.37
C ALA A 254 4.22 -18.23 9.81
N LEU A 255 3.90 -17.21 10.61
CA LEU A 255 3.47 -17.34 12.01
C LEU A 255 1.99 -17.70 12.13
N ALA A 256 1.17 -17.28 11.16
CA ALA A 256 -0.26 -17.49 11.10
C ALA A 256 -0.70 -17.97 9.71
N PRO A 257 -0.42 -19.23 9.32
CA PRO A 257 -0.61 -19.73 7.95
C PRO A 257 -2.05 -19.69 7.43
N ASN A 258 -3.04 -19.61 8.32
CA ASN A 258 -4.45 -19.49 7.98
C ASN A 258 -4.97 -18.05 7.97
N SER A 259 -4.09 -17.07 8.14
CA SER A 259 -4.44 -15.65 8.02
C SER A 259 -4.42 -15.25 6.56
N ASP A 260 -5.22 -14.24 6.25
CA ASP A 260 -5.11 -13.43 5.05
C ASP A 260 -5.12 -11.95 5.44
N TRP A 261 -4.79 -11.06 4.50
CA TRP A 261 -4.80 -9.63 4.76
C TRP A 261 -6.18 -9.16 5.29
N SER A 262 -7.27 -9.78 4.81
CA SER A 262 -8.64 -9.42 5.19
C SER A 262 -8.97 -9.73 6.65
N THR A 263 -8.22 -10.61 7.30
CA THR A 263 -8.41 -10.98 8.71
C THR A 263 -7.56 -10.18 9.67
N ASN A 264 -6.55 -9.46 9.18
CA ASN A 264 -5.61 -8.68 9.98
C ASN A 264 -5.40 -7.24 9.45
N HIS A 265 -6.49 -6.52 9.24
CA HIS A 265 -6.46 -5.16 8.68
C HIS A 265 -5.61 -4.18 9.49
N GLY A 266 -4.75 -3.44 8.79
CA GLY A 266 -3.85 -2.47 9.36
C GLY A 266 -2.79 -3.06 10.29
N GLY A 267 -2.73 -4.42 10.36
CA GLY A 267 -1.66 -5.17 10.99
C GLY A 267 -0.63 -5.64 9.98
N ARG A 268 0.11 -6.68 10.32
CA ARG A 268 1.04 -7.33 9.38
C ARG A 268 0.26 -8.11 8.33
N SER A 269 0.71 -8.03 7.07
CA SER A 269 0.13 -8.81 5.97
C SER A 269 0.51 -10.30 6.07
N ASP A 270 -0.19 -11.12 5.31
CA ASP A 270 0.04 -12.56 5.20
C ASP A 270 1.26 -12.95 4.34
N MET A 271 2.15 -11.97 4.06
CA MET A 271 3.44 -12.23 3.42
C MET A 271 4.33 -13.14 4.26
N THR A 272 5.22 -13.86 3.56
CA THR A 272 6.29 -14.63 4.16
C THR A 272 7.65 -14.30 3.53
N ALA A 273 8.74 -14.59 4.25
CA ALA A 273 10.09 -14.46 3.72
C ALA A 273 10.29 -15.33 2.46
N GLU A 274 9.65 -16.49 2.40
CA GLU A 274 9.70 -17.39 1.24
C GLU A 274 8.98 -16.79 0.04
N MET A 275 7.78 -16.23 0.21
CA MET A 275 7.08 -15.51 -0.86
C MET A 275 7.95 -14.37 -1.43
N MET A 276 8.66 -13.64 -0.56
CA MET A 276 9.56 -12.57 -1.01
C MET A 276 10.67 -13.11 -1.92
N ARG A 277 11.28 -14.26 -1.60
CA ARG A 277 12.27 -14.92 -2.46
C ARG A 277 11.66 -15.33 -3.80
N GLN A 278 10.48 -15.94 -3.77
CA GLN A 278 9.77 -16.36 -4.99
C GLN A 278 9.43 -15.17 -5.89
N PHE A 279 8.96 -14.05 -5.33
CA PHE A 279 8.68 -12.84 -6.11
C PHE A 279 9.95 -12.25 -6.72
N ALA A 280 11.05 -12.23 -5.97
CA ALA A 280 12.34 -11.77 -6.46
C ALA A 280 12.83 -12.63 -7.63
N ASP A 281 12.84 -13.94 -7.46
CA ASP A 281 13.30 -14.92 -8.46
C ASP A 281 12.47 -14.84 -9.74
N HIS A 282 11.14 -14.85 -9.64
CA HIS A 282 10.23 -14.71 -10.79
C HIS A 282 10.40 -13.38 -11.53
N SER A 283 10.82 -12.33 -10.84
CA SER A 283 11.04 -11.01 -11.43
C SER A 283 12.46 -10.80 -11.96
N GLY A 284 13.39 -11.74 -11.73
CA GLY A 284 14.79 -11.63 -12.17
C GLY A 284 15.67 -10.80 -11.21
N LEU A 285 15.28 -10.69 -9.94
CA LEU A 285 16.10 -10.14 -8.87
C LEU A 285 16.77 -11.26 -8.08
N SER A 286 18.00 -11.04 -7.65
CA SER A 286 18.70 -11.96 -6.75
C SER A 286 18.64 -11.46 -5.32
N VAL A 287 18.41 -12.36 -4.36
CA VAL A 287 18.47 -12.05 -2.93
C VAL A 287 19.92 -11.97 -2.47
N LYS A 288 20.42 -10.77 -2.20
CA LYS A 288 21.77 -10.52 -1.66
C LYS A 288 21.83 -10.74 -0.15
N PHE A 289 20.77 -10.38 0.56
CA PHE A 289 20.62 -10.57 2.00
C PHE A 289 19.16 -10.77 2.36
N GLN A 290 18.88 -11.64 3.32
CA GLN A 290 17.56 -11.75 3.92
C GLN A 290 17.67 -12.15 5.39
N ARG A 291 16.93 -11.49 6.25
CA ARG A 291 16.89 -11.78 7.69
C ARG A 291 15.46 -11.56 8.23
N LEU A 292 15.02 -12.48 9.07
CA LEU A 292 13.84 -12.30 9.88
C LEU A 292 14.13 -11.32 11.03
N SER A 293 13.11 -10.59 11.45
CA SER A 293 13.22 -9.56 12.48
C SER A 293 11.94 -9.46 13.29
N GLY A 294 12.08 -9.18 14.58
CA GLY A 294 10.98 -8.95 15.50
C GLY A 294 10.71 -7.46 15.72
N ILE A 295 10.91 -6.60 14.73
CA ILE A 295 10.65 -5.16 14.86
C ILE A 295 9.15 -4.96 14.82
N GLY A 296 8.51 -4.93 15.97
CA GLY A 296 7.08 -4.64 16.11
C GLY A 296 6.85 -3.37 16.90
N ASP A 297 5.66 -2.88 16.86
CA ASP A 297 5.03 -1.76 17.56
C ASP A 297 5.10 -1.86 19.11
N GLY A 298 6.33 -2.05 19.65
CA GLY A 298 6.59 -2.20 21.10
C GLY A 298 6.27 -3.57 21.68
N ARG A 299 5.83 -4.54 20.86
CA ARG A 299 5.69 -5.96 21.21
C ARG A 299 6.70 -6.74 20.39
N SER A 300 7.75 -7.23 21.03
CA SER A 300 8.73 -8.10 20.37
C SER A 300 8.07 -9.45 20.06
N VAL A 301 7.60 -9.60 18.85
CA VAL A 301 7.22 -10.90 18.28
C VAL A 301 8.38 -11.35 17.41
N GLU A 302 9.04 -12.43 17.80
CA GLU A 302 10.14 -12.99 17.02
C GLU A 302 9.67 -13.32 15.59
N ASP A 303 10.52 -13.04 14.60
CA ASP A 303 10.30 -13.38 13.20
C ASP A 303 9.03 -12.79 12.54
N LEU A 304 8.50 -11.68 13.11
CA LEU A 304 7.29 -11.03 12.61
C LEU A 304 7.48 -10.42 11.22
N ASP A 305 8.66 -9.88 10.97
CA ASP A 305 9.01 -9.13 9.77
C ASP A 305 10.21 -9.75 9.03
N CYS A 306 10.36 -9.39 7.76
CA CYS A 306 11.44 -9.83 6.90
C CYS A 306 12.16 -8.63 6.28
N LEU A 307 13.47 -8.55 6.47
CA LEU A 307 14.35 -7.56 5.85
C LEU A 307 15.04 -8.22 4.67
N THR A 308 14.85 -7.70 3.47
CA THR A 308 15.40 -8.27 2.24
C THR A 308 16.16 -7.22 1.44
N LEU A 309 17.41 -7.50 1.08
CA LEU A 309 18.19 -6.74 0.11
C LEU A 309 18.27 -7.55 -1.20
N LEU A 310 17.74 -6.97 -2.25
CA LEU A 310 17.68 -7.53 -3.59
C LEU A 310 18.68 -6.81 -4.49
N VAL A 311 19.14 -7.48 -5.53
CA VAL A 311 20.01 -6.89 -6.57
C VAL A 311 19.55 -7.32 -7.96
N LYS A 312 19.55 -6.36 -8.90
CA LYS A 312 19.33 -6.63 -10.32
C LYS A 312 20.64 -7.00 -10.97
N GLN A 313 20.69 -8.17 -11.58
CA GLN A 313 21.85 -8.67 -12.33
C GLN A 313 22.10 -7.83 -13.58
#